data_d32ebd14445ee530ac9ea80e4059b33a
#
_entry.id   d32ebd14445ee530ac9ea80e4059b33a
#
_cell.length_a   1.000
_cell.length_b   1.000
_cell.length_c   1.000
_cell.angle_alpha   90.00
_cell.angle_beta   90.00
_cell.angle_gamma   90.00
#
_symmetry.space_group_name_H-M   'P 1'
#
loop_
_entity.id
_entity.type
_entity.pdbx_description
1 polymer ?
#
loop_
_entity_poly.entity_id
_entity_poly.type
_entity_poly.pdbx_seq_one_letter_code
_entity_poly.pdbx_strand_id
1 'polypeptide(L)'
;MRYYLRDDVLIVRGNFRAASSGIDGGIADVRTILNITVPRNFSGDAALAIDRVATVQGFLQPHFGLLTAVPITNLCVARYDYITVFVTAGVSDSNLTINIIVTSDRPLSDTALLGAMITVTETKMQVLMDRKLPAGASPTDAVVIAAEKSRSAPEMFAGILTDTGERIAKAVRQALTEALVRFDTYLLSTWGVSRGWSRGSPAIVRRTRPSFFVYSRYGGDHWTEWVPEGCPYYPCHNYPRQQCSFCYCPLYPCMDSALGTMIETPHGAVWSCMDCRLVHIPEVANHLLHNPEAGISELKNLAKKLEEK
;
A
#
# COMPACT_ATOMS: atom_id res chain seq x y z
N MET A 1 0.70 7.77 9.01
CA MET A 1 1.46 7.31 7.83
C MET A 1 1.01 8.05 6.58
N ARG A 2 1.90 8.27 5.58
CA ARG A 2 1.59 8.71 4.21
C ARG A 2 2.24 7.79 3.20
N TYR A 3 1.65 7.64 2.02
CA TYR A 3 2.29 6.94 0.91
C TYR A 3 1.92 7.56 -0.43
N TYR A 4 2.81 7.44 -1.38
CA TYR A 4 2.64 7.97 -2.73
C TYR A 4 3.62 7.31 -3.70
N LEU A 5 3.41 7.52 -4.99
CA LEU A 5 4.29 7.06 -6.05
C LEU A 5 5.02 8.24 -6.67
N ARG A 6 6.32 8.09 -6.86
CA ARG A 6 7.16 9.06 -7.58
C ARG A 6 8.28 8.31 -8.30
N ASP A 7 8.47 8.58 -9.58
CA ASP A 7 9.55 8.02 -10.40
C ASP A 7 9.69 6.49 -10.27
N ASP A 8 8.57 5.77 -10.45
CA ASP A 8 8.49 4.31 -10.32
C ASP A 8 8.89 3.75 -8.94
N VAL A 9 8.80 4.57 -7.91
CA VAL A 9 9.05 4.21 -6.52
C VAL A 9 7.79 4.37 -5.70
N LEU A 10 7.41 3.34 -4.94
CA LEU A 10 6.49 3.49 -3.82
C LEU A 10 7.28 4.05 -2.63
N ILE A 11 6.79 5.15 -2.09
CA ILE A 11 7.36 5.82 -0.93
C ILE A 11 6.33 5.77 0.19
N VAL A 12 6.69 5.17 1.32
CA VAL A 12 5.87 5.13 2.54
C VAL A 12 6.57 5.90 3.64
N ARG A 13 5.91 6.93 4.16
CA ARG A 13 6.45 7.89 5.13
C ARG A 13 5.70 7.83 6.45
N GLY A 14 6.44 7.81 7.55
CA GLY A 14 5.87 7.82 8.89
C GLY A 14 6.96 7.87 9.97
N ASN A 15 6.58 7.64 11.19
CA ASN A 15 7.51 7.52 12.32
C ASN A 15 7.41 6.09 12.86
N PHE A 16 8.16 5.17 12.27
CA PHE A 16 8.00 3.74 12.46
C PHE A 16 9.04 3.12 13.39
N ARG A 17 8.60 2.17 14.21
CA ARG A 17 9.41 1.04 14.63
C ARG A 17 9.15 -0.07 13.61
N ALA A 18 10.19 -0.60 12.96
CA ALA A 18 10.00 -1.51 11.82
C ALA A 18 11.01 -2.65 11.81
N ALA A 19 10.59 -3.77 11.22
CA ALA A 19 11.42 -4.93 10.91
C ALA A 19 11.43 -5.18 9.40
N SER A 20 12.59 -5.45 8.82
CA SER A 20 12.77 -5.74 7.39
C SER A 20 13.61 -6.98 7.16
N SER A 21 13.17 -7.85 6.25
CA SER A 21 13.98 -8.96 5.71
C SER A 21 14.73 -8.58 4.42
N GLY A 22 14.59 -7.33 3.97
CA GLY A 22 15.28 -6.83 2.77
C GLY A 22 16.76 -6.52 3.02
N ILE A 23 17.41 -5.96 2.00
CA ILE A 23 18.81 -5.55 2.05
C ILE A 23 19.01 -4.54 3.19
N ASP A 24 20.07 -4.71 3.97
CA ASP A 24 20.40 -3.91 5.16
C ASP A 24 19.21 -3.80 6.15
N GLY A 25 18.43 -4.87 6.21
CA GLY A 25 17.23 -4.98 7.04
C GLY A 25 17.53 -5.07 8.55
N GLY A 26 16.71 -5.84 9.25
CA GLY A 26 16.76 -5.96 10.72
C GLY A 26 15.65 -5.15 11.38
N ILE A 27 15.80 -4.80 12.66
CA ILE A 27 14.80 -4.00 13.41
C ILE A 27 15.39 -2.62 13.69
N ALA A 28 14.69 -1.59 13.24
CA ALA A 28 15.14 -0.20 13.40
C ALA A 28 13.96 0.78 13.50
N ASP A 29 14.28 1.97 13.98
CA ASP A 29 13.40 3.14 13.84
C ASP A 29 13.64 3.76 12.46
N VAL A 30 12.62 3.80 11.62
CA VAL A 30 12.73 4.35 10.26
C VAL A 30 11.64 5.38 9.98
N ARG A 31 11.93 6.29 9.06
CA ARG A 31 10.97 7.31 8.61
C ARG A 31 10.47 7.09 7.20
N THR A 32 11.18 6.25 6.43
CA THR A 32 10.89 6.00 5.03
C THR A 32 11.03 4.52 4.72
N ILE A 33 10.09 3.99 3.96
CA ILE A 33 10.19 2.66 3.36
C ILE A 33 9.99 2.85 1.87
N LEU A 34 10.89 2.27 1.07
CA LEU A 34 10.91 2.37 -0.38
C LEU A 34 10.65 1.01 -1.01
N ASN A 35 9.84 0.96 -2.08
CA ASN A 35 9.79 -0.19 -2.98
C ASN A 35 10.07 0.32 -4.39
N ILE A 36 11.24 -0.02 -4.91
CA ILE A 36 11.86 0.59 -6.07
C ILE A 36 11.76 -0.37 -7.27
N THR A 37 11.20 0.11 -8.38
CA THR A 37 11.21 -0.67 -9.62
C THR A 37 12.60 -0.60 -10.26
N VAL A 38 13.16 -1.77 -10.57
CA VAL A 38 14.44 -1.91 -11.26
C VAL A 38 14.25 -2.70 -12.56
N PRO A 39 15.15 -2.56 -13.55
CA PRO A 39 15.14 -3.41 -14.73
C PRO A 39 15.25 -4.90 -14.38
N ARG A 40 14.63 -5.77 -15.18
CA ARG A 40 14.66 -7.23 -14.95
C ARG A 40 16.05 -7.83 -14.93
N ASN A 41 16.98 -7.23 -15.68
CA ASN A 41 18.37 -7.61 -15.74
C ASN A 41 19.26 -6.83 -14.77
N PHE A 42 18.68 -6.26 -13.71
CA PHE A 42 19.43 -5.56 -12.69
C PHE A 42 20.45 -6.51 -12.05
N SER A 43 21.71 -6.11 -12.08
CA SER A 43 22.87 -6.85 -11.55
C SER A 43 23.80 -5.97 -10.71
N GLY A 44 23.34 -4.78 -10.35
CA GLY A 44 24.10 -3.82 -9.55
C GLY A 44 24.07 -4.13 -8.05
N ASP A 45 24.81 -3.36 -7.28
CA ASP A 45 24.74 -3.36 -5.82
C ASP A 45 23.37 -2.84 -5.37
N ALA A 46 22.62 -3.69 -4.68
CA ALA A 46 21.25 -3.40 -4.26
C ALA A 46 21.21 -2.33 -3.14
N ALA A 47 22.13 -2.37 -2.19
CA ALA A 47 22.22 -1.38 -1.11
C ALA A 47 22.52 0.01 -1.67
N LEU A 48 23.51 0.09 -2.55
CA LEU A 48 23.88 1.34 -3.21
C LEU A 48 22.74 1.90 -4.09
N ALA A 49 21.98 1.02 -4.75
CA ALA A 49 20.83 1.45 -5.56
C ALA A 49 19.73 2.06 -4.68
N ILE A 50 19.43 1.45 -3.53
CA ILE A 50 18.45 1.95 -2.56
C ILE A 50 18.89 3.31 -2.01
N ASP A 51 20.13 3.42 -1.53
CA ASP A 51 20.67 4.67 -0.98
C ASP A 51 20.68 5.81 -2.00
N ARG A 52 21.02 5.51 -3.25
CA ARG A 52 20.98 6.49 -4.34
C ARG A 52 19.57 7.02 -4.58
N VAL A 53 18.58 6.13 -4.64
CA VAL A 53 17.18 6.55 -4.81
C VAL A 53 16.71 7.36 -3.61
N ALA A 54 17.00 6.92 -2.39
CA ALA A 54 16.67 7.66 -1.17
C ALA A 54 17.27 9.07 -1.18
N THR A 55 18.53 9.20 -1.59
CA THR A 55 19.25 10.48 -1.68
C THR A 55 18.63 11.39 -2.75
N VAL A 56 18.37 10.87 -3.96
CA VAL A 56 17.75 11.64 -5.06
C VAL A 56 16.35 12.12 -4.69
N GLN A 57 15.59 11.30 -3.98
CA GLN A 57 14.25 11.66 -3.49
C GLN A 57 14.28 12.59 -2.24
N GLY A 58 15.46 12.91 -1.73
CA GLY A 58 15.65 13.79 -0.56
C GLY A 58 15.37 13.11 0.78
N PHE A 59 15.41 11.78 0.85
CA PHE A 59 15.21 11.04 2.09
C PHE A 59 16.55 10.68 2.71
N LEU A 60 16.83 11.32 3.84
CA LEU A 60 17.98 10.97 4.66
C LEU A 60 17.67 9.72 5.49
N GLN A 61 18.73 8.97 5.85
CA GLN A 61 18.64 7.88 6.80
C GLN A 61 17.89 8.30 8.09
N PRO A 62 17.15 7.39 8.76
CA PRO A 62 17.05 5.94 8.48
C PRO A 62 15.88 5.58 7.54
N HIS A 63 16.12 4.63 6.65
CA HIS A 63 15.12 4.07 5.74
C HIS A 63 15.31 2.57 5.54
N PHE A 64 14.26 1.86 5.09
CA PHE A 64 14.34 0.53 4.49
C PHE A 64 13.98 0.61 3.01
N GLY A 65 14.65 -0.20 2.19
CA GLY A 65 14.40 -0.27 0.76
C GLY A 65 14.24 -1.69 0.26
N LEU A 66 13.34 -1.85 -0.70
CA LEU A 66 13.09 -3.08 -1.42
C LEU A 66 13.26 -2.82 -2.92
N LEU A 67 13.78 -3.80 -3.65
CA LEU A 67 13.87 -3.76 -5.11
C LEU A 67 12.88 -4.75 -5.72
N THR A 68 12.28 -4.38 -6.83
CA THR A 68 11.39 -5.26 -7.60
C THR A 68 11.52 -5.02 -9.09
N ALA A 69 11.48 -6.08 -9.89
CA ALA A 69 11.36 -5.97 -11.35
C ALA A 69 9.89 -5.91 -11.81
N VAL A 70 8.94 -5.93 -10.88
CA VAL A 70 7.51 -5.78 -11.17
C VAL A 70 7.20 -4.30 -11.37
N PRO A 71 6.54 -3.91 -12.48
CA PRO A 71 6.15 -2.53 -12.68
C PRO A 71 5.29 -2.00 -11.52
N ILE A 72 5.54 -0.79 -11.09
CA ILE A 72 4.80 -0.19 -9.97
C ILE A 72 3.29 -0.04 -10.26
N THR A 73 2.90 -0.02 -11.52
CA THR A 73 1.48 -0.08 -11.92
C THR A 73 0.76 -1.36 -11.48
N ASN A 74 1.52 -2.40 -11.12
CA ASN A 74 0.99 -3.66 -10.57
C ASN A 74 0.92 -3.64 -9.03
N LEU A 75 1.29 -2.54 -8.38
CA LEU A 75 1.12 -2.36 -6.95
C LEU A 75 -0.34 -2.56 -6.56
N CYS A 76 -0.56 -3.36 -5.54
CA CYS A 76 -1.84 -3.49 -4.85
C CYS A 76 -1.71 -3.03 -3.41
N VAL A 77 -2.66 -2.21 -2.99
CA VAL A 77 -2.75 -1.70 -1.62
C VAL A 77 -4.04 -2.23 -1.02
N ALA A 78 -3.95 -2.90 0.10
CA ALA A 78 -5.12 -3.32 0.86
C ALA A 78 -5.09 -2.70 2.26
N ARG A 79 -6.19 -2.10 2.65
CA ARG A 79 -6.36 -1.63 4.01
C ARG A 79 -7.46 -2.42 4.71
N TYR A 80 -7.12 -2.91 5.90
CA TYR A 80 -8.02 -3.61 6.79
C TYR A 80 -7.91 -3.00 8.19
N ASP A 81 -8.88 -2.19 8.58
CA ASP A 81 -8.86 -1.37 9.80
C ASP A 81 -7.59 -0.49 9.89
N TYR A 82 -6.75 -0.75 10.89
CA TYR A 82 -5.50 -0.03 11.15
C TYR A 82 -4.28 -0.66 10.45
N ILE A 83 -4.48 -1.72 9.67
CA ILE A 83 -3.42 -2.37 8.89
C ILE A 83 -3.52 -1.93 7.43
N THR A 84 -2.42 -1.48 6.85
CA THR A 84 -2.29 -1.24 5.40
C THR A 84 -1.17 -2.10 4.86
N VAL A 85 -1.43 -2.78 3.76
CA VAL A 85 -0.48 -3.68 3.08
C VAL A 85 -0.26 -3.20 1.66
N PHE A 86 1.00 -3.15 1.26
CA PHE A 86 1.43 -2.83 -0.10
C PHE A 86 2.13 -4.05 -0.68
N VAL A 87 1.69 -4.50 -1.85
CA VAL A 87 2.24 -5.70 -2.50
C VAL A 87 2.58 -5.40 -3.94
N THR A 88 3.81 -5.72 -4.32
CA THR A 88 4.19 -5.97 -5.70
C THR A 88 4.58 -7.43 -5.85
N ALA A 89 3.92 -8.15 -6.73
CA ALA A 89 4.16 -9.58 -6.93
C ALA A 89 4.31 -9.89 -8.42
N GLY A 90 5.34 -10.66 -8.74
CA GLY A 90 5.58 -11.18 -10.08
C GLY A 90 6.13 -12.59 -10.02
N VAL A 91 5.46 -13.53 -10.71
CA VAL A 91 5.87 -14.93 -10.80
C VAL A 91 6.10 -15.24 -12.26
N SER A 92 7.36 -15.41 -12.68
CA SER A 92 7.74 -15.93 -13.99
C SER A 92 8.44 -17.30 -13.84
N ASP A 93 8.58 -18.06 -14.93
CA ASP A 93 9.20 -19.39 -14.88
C ASP A 93 10.65 -19.36 -14.35
N SER A 94 11.28 -18.21 -14.40
CA SER A 94 12.67 -18.01 -13.96
C SER A 94 12.84 -17.11 -12.74
N ASN A 95 11.81 -16.32 -12.35
CA ASN A 95 11.91 -15.38 -11.25
C ASN A 95 10.57 -15.19 -10.54
N LEU A 96 10.58 -15.41 -9.24
CA LEU A 96 9.54 -15.02 -8.32
C LEU A 96 10.07 -13.83 -7.51
N THR A 97 9.38 -12.69 -7.51
CA THR A 97 9.68 -11.58 -6.61
C THR A 97 8.37 -11.09 -6.01
N ILE A 98 8.25 -11.23 -4.71
CA ILE A 98 7.10 -10.77 -3.94
C ILE A 98 7.60 -9.86 -2.84
N ASN A 99 7.37 -8.56 -2.97
CA ASN A 99 7.63 -7.58 -1.94
C ASN A 99 6.34 -7.23 -1.22
N ILE A 100 6.35 -7.32 0.10
CA ILE A 100 5.21 -7.03 0.97
C ILE A 100 5.64 -6.03 2.03
N ILE A 101 4.99 -4.87 2.07
CA ILE A 101 5.15 -3.90 3.14
C ILE A 101 3.84 -3.87 3.91
N VAL A 102 3.90 -4.11 5.21
CA VAL A 102 2.77 -4.00 6.14
C VAL A 102 3.00 -2.81 7.04
N THR A 103 2.02 -1.92 7.13
CA THR A 103 2.05 -0.83 8.10
C THR A 103 0.88 -0.96 9.07
N SER A 104 1.12 -0.62 10.33
CA SER A 104 0.11 -0.54 11.39
C SER A 104 0.03 0.88 11.93
N ASP A 105 -1.17 1.43 12.04
CA ASP A 105 -1.41 2.71 12.73
C ASP A 105 -1.35 2.55 14.26
N ARG A 106 -1.29 1.31 14.75
CA ARG A 106 -1.07 0.99 16.17
C ARG A 106 0.38 0.56 16.39
N PRO A 107 0.97 0.90 17.54
CA PRO A 107 2.34 0.47 17.85
C PRO A 107 2.41 -1.05 18.08
N LEU A 108 3.49 -1.65 17.59
CA LEU A 108 3.82 -3.06 17.77
C LEU A 108 5.16 -3.16 18.52
N SER A 109 5.28 -4.12 19.43
CA SER A 109 6.55 -4.47 20.03
C SER A 109 7.49 -5.13 19.00
N ASP A 110 8.79 -5.20 19.30
CA ASP A 110 9.74 -5.94 18.44
C ASP A 110 9.31 -7.41 18.26
N THR A 111 8.80 -8.04 19.33
CA THR A 111 8.25 -9.39 19.28
C THR A 111 7.06 -9.48 18.31
N ALA A 112 6.15 -8.49 18.35
CA ALA A 112 5.02 -8.45 17.44
C ALA A 112 5.42 -8.17 16.00
N LEU A 113 6.46 -7.35 15.75
CA LEU A 113 7.00 -7.15 14.40
C LEU A 113 7.52 -8.46 13.80
N LEU A 114 8.27 -9.24 14.58
CA LEU A 114 8.75 -10.57 14.15
C LEU A 114 7.60 -11.57 13.97
N GLY A 115 6.63 -11.59 14.89
CA GLY A 115 5.42 -12.41 14.75
C GLY A 115 4.59 -12.06 13.51
N ALA A 116 4.47 -10.76 13.19
CA ALA A 116 3.79 -10.30 11.98
C ALA A 116 4.53 -10.76 10.71
N MET A 117 5.86 -10.80 10.72
CA MET A 117 6.65 -11.29 9.58
C MET A 117 6.38 -12.78 9.31
N ILE A 118 6.24 -13.58 10.38
CA ILE A 118 5.82 -14.98 10.28
C ILE A 118 4.41 -15.06 9.67
N THR A 119 3.44 -14.32 10.20
CA THR A 119 2.06 -14.28 9.69
C THR A 119 1.98 -13.91 8.21
N VAL A 120 2.77 -12.91 7.77
CA VAL A 120 2.87 -12.54 6.34
C VAL A 120 3.40 -13.69 5.51
N THR A 121 4.43 -14.39 5.98
CA THR A 121 5.06 -15.50 5.27
C THR A 121 4.11 -16.69 5.16
N GLU A 122 3.43 -17.06 6.23
CA GLU A 122 2.40 -18.11 6.24
C GLU A 122 1.27 -17.79 5.27
N THR A 123 0.76 -16.57 5.31
CA THR A 123 -0.31 -16.12 4.42
C THR A 123 0.13 -16.12 2.96
N LYS A 124 1.35 -15.64 2.68
CA LYS A 124 1.94 -15.70 1.32
C LYS A 124 1.98 -17.13 0.80
N MET A 125 2.46 -18.06 1.62
CA MET A 125 2.54 -19.48 1.25
C MET A 125 1.16 -20.06 0.94
N GLN A 126 0.14 -19.78 1.77
CA GLN A 126 -1.23 -20.23 1.52
C GLN A 126 -1.75 -19.70 0.19
N VAL A 127 -1.58 -18.40 -0.12
CA VAL A 127 -2.02 -17.82 -1.39
C VAL A 127 -1.33 -18.47 -2.58
N LEU A 128 -0.03 -18.73 -2.51
CA LEU A 128 0.71 -19.40 -3.58
C LEU A 128 0.21 -20.85 -3.80
N MET A 129 -0.02 -21.59 -2.72
CA MET A 129 -0.55 -22.96 -2.77
C MET A 129 -1.97 -22.99 -3.35
N ASP A 130 -2.88 -22.12 -2.91
CA ASP A 130 -4.25 -22.00 -3.40
C ASP A 130 -4.27 -21.72 -4.93
N ARG A 131 -3.25 -21.00 -5.41
CA ARG A 131 -3.08 -20.68 -6.84
C ARG A 131 -2.22 -21.70 -7.61
N LYS A 132 -1.80 -22.78 -6.97
CA LYS A 132 -0.91 -23.80 -7.56
C LYS A 132 0.38 -23.22 -8.15
N LEU A 133 0.87 -22.17 -7.52
CA LEU A 133 2.16 -21.56 -7.85
C LEU A 133 3.27 -22.23 -7.03
N PRO A 134 4.54 -22.16 -7.49
CA PRO A 134 5.65 -22.70 -6.72
C PRO A 134 5.63 -22.13 -5.29
N ALA A 135 5.53 -23.01 -4.32
CA ALA A 135 5.57 -22.65 -2.91
C ALA A 135 7.03 -22.52 -2.50
N GLY A 136 7.46 -21.31 -2.23
CA GLY A 136 8.83 -21.01 -1.78
C GLY A 136 9.11 -19.53 -1.78
N ALA A 137 10.10 -19.13 -1.00
CA ALA A 137 10.63 -17.77 -1.06
C ALA A 137 11.68 -17.71 -2.17
N SER A 138 11.57 -16.71 -3.02
CA SER A 138 12.67 -16.33 -3.90
C SER A 138 13.76 -15.64 -3.07
N PRO A 139 15.04 -15.72 -3.46
CA PRO A 139 16.09 -14.95 -2.81
C PRO A 139 15.86 -13.44 -2.81
N THR A 140 14.97 -12.96 -3.69
CA THR A 140 14.65 -11.54 -3.84
C THR A 140 13.34 -11.14 -3.19
N ASP A 141 12.62 -12.06 -2.55
CA ASP A 141 11.42 -11.73 -1.78
C ASP A 141 11.79 -10.97 -0.52
N ALA A 142 11.04 -9.91 -0.23
CA ALA A 142 11.27 -9.13 0.97
C ALA A 142 9.97 -8.70 1.66
N VAL A 143 10.02 -8.68 2.97
CA VAL A 143 8.92 -8.27 3.84
C VAL A 143 9.41 -7.14 4.76
N VAL A 144 8.60 -6.09 4.85
CA VAL A 144 8.76 -5.04 5.85
C VAL A 144 7.50 -4.96 6.68
N ILE A 145 7.64 -5.00 8.00
CA ILE A 145 6.59 -4.71 8.96
C ILE A 145 6.93 -3.41 9.66
N ALA A 146 6.04 -2.43 9.63
CA ALA A 146 6.28 -1.11 10.20
C ALA A 146 5.08 -0.66 11.05
N ALA A 147 5.32 -0.25 12.26
CA ALA A 147 4.28 0.22 13.17
C ALA A 147 4.54 1.68 13.53
N GLU A 148 3.50 2.52 13.41
CA GLU A 148 3.57 3.92 13.85
C GLU A 148 3.86 3.98 15.35
N LYS A 149 4.87 4.76 15.70
CA LYS A 149 5.22 5.04 17.10
C LYS A 149 4.15 5.95 17.70
N SER A 150 3.53 5.51 18.77
CA SER A 150 2.56 6.29 19.52
C SER A 150 2.78 6.16 21.03
N ARG A 151 2.03 6.92 21.82
CA ARG A 151 2.09 6.84 23.28
C ARG A 151 1.26 5.69 23.86
N SER A 152 0.45 5.02 23.05
CA SER A 152 -0.32 3.86 23.49
C SER A 152 0.59 2.65 23.73
N ALA A 153 0.13 1.73 24.57
CA ALA A 153 0.84 0.47 24.78
C ALA A 153 0.94 -0.31 23.46
N PRO A 154 2.10 -0.87 23.14
CA PRO A 154 2.26 -1.66 21.93
C PRO A 154 1.56 -3.01 22.04
N GLU A 155 1.02 -3.48 20.91
CA GLU A 155 0.58 -4.87 20.79
C GLU A 155 1.80 -5.79 20.96
N MET A 156 1.66 -6.80 21.80
CA MET A 156 2.77 -7.69 22.14
C MET A 156 2.96 -8.84 21.17
N PHE A 157 1.89 -9.23 20.45
CA PHE A 157 1.88 -10.38 19.56
C PHE A 157 1.08 -10.08 18.29
N ALA A 158 1.56 -10.61 17.15
CA ALA A 158 0.90 -10.48 15.86
C ALA A 158 0.93 -11.79 15.04
N GLY A 159 0.94 -12.94 15.73
CA GLY A 159 0.74 -14.25 15.11
C GLY A 159 -0.67 -14.37 14.52
N ILE A 160 -0.86 -15.25 13.54
CA ILE A 160 -2.08 -15.36 12.72
C ILE A 160 -3.38 -15.53 13.53
N LEU A 161 -3.32 -16.08 14.73
CA LEU A 161 -4.47 -16.27 15.62
C LEU A 161 -4.74 -15.09 16.57
N THR A 162 -3.94 -14.03 16.49
CA THR A 162 -4.20 -12.80 17.26
C THR A 162 -5.06 -11.84 16.44
N ASP A 163 -5.71 -10.89 17.11
CA ASP A 163 -6.51 -9.85 16.46
C ASP A 163 -5.71 -9.07 15.38
N THR A 164 -4.47 -8.68 15.71
CA THR A 164 -3.58 -8.00 14.76
C THR A 164 -3.12 -8.93 13.64
N GLY A 165 -2.74 -10.17 13.94
CA GLY A 165 -2.31 -11.14 12.95
C GLY A 165 -3.41 -11.53 11.97
N GLU A 166 -4.65 -11.69 12.43
CA GLU A 166 -5.80 -11.95 11.57
C GLU A 166 -6.01 -10.82 10.55
N ARG A 167 -5.91 -9.55 10.98
CA ARG A 167 -6.02 -8.39 10.08
C ARG A 167 -4.90 -8.35 9.06
N ILE A 168 -3.68 -8.62 9.50
CA ILE A 168 -2.52 -8.72 8.61
C ILE A 168 -2.76 -9.80 7.56
N ALA A 169 -3.16 -11.00 7.97
CA ALA A 169 -3.41 -12.13 7.08
C ALA A 169 -4.51 -11.81 6.05
N LYS A 170 -5.62 -11.20 6.48
CA LYS A 170 -6.71 -10.80 5.57
C LYS A 170 -6.24 -9.78 4.55
N ALA A 171 -5.55 -8.72 4.97
CA ALA A 171 -5.04 -7.68 4.09
C ALA A 171 -3.97 -8.21 3.13
N VAL A 172 -3.04 -9.04 3.60
CA VAL A 172 -2.01 -9.68 2.75
C VAL A 172 -2.64 -10.61 1.73
N ARG A 173 -3.56 -11.48 2.15
CA ARG A 173 -4.27 -12.39 1.23
C ARG A 173 -4.93 -11.61 0.11
N GLN A 174 -5.63 -10.55 0.45
CA GLN A 174 -6.37 -9.73 -0.49
C GLN A 174 -5.42 -9.04 -1.48
N ALA A 175 -4.41 -8.32 -0.98
CA ALA A 175 -3.47 -7.59 -1.82
C ALA A 175 -2.62 -8.51 -2.70
N LEU A 176 -2.13 -9.62 -2.14
CA LEU A 176 -1.28 -10.55 -2.89
C LEU A 176 -2.07 -11.29 -3.98
N THR A 177 -3.31 -11.71 -3.69
CA THR A 177 -4.16 -12.36 -4.68
C THR A 177 -4.39 -11.45 -5.87
N GLU A 178 -4.73 -10.18 -5.63
CA GLU A 178 -4.92 -9.20 -6.69
C GLU A 178 -3.62 -8.87 -7.43
N ALA A 179 -2.50 -8.71 -6.71
CA ALA A 179 -1.20 -8.42 -7.34
C ALA A 179 -0.78 -9.53 -8.32
N LEU A 180 -1.02 -10.78 -7.99
CA LEU A 180 -0.76 -11.92 -8.86
C LEU A 180 -1.66 -11.92 -10.10
N VAL A 181 -2.97 -11.60 -9.95
CA VAL A 181 -3.89 -11.45 -11.08
C VAL A 181 -3.43 -10.34 -12.03
N ARG A 182 -3.05 -9.19 -11.48
CA ARG A 182 -2.57 -8.06 -12.27
C ARG A 182 -1.29 -8.40 -13.04
N PHE A 183 -0.40 -9.14 -12.43
CA PHE A 183 0.84 -9.57 -13.07
C PHE A 183 0.58 -10.57 -14.21
N ASP A 184 -0.32 -11.52 -14.03
CA ASP A 184 -0.73 -12.44 -15.10
C ASP A 184 -1.33 -11.68 -16.30
N THR A 185 -2.18 -10.69 -16.04
CA THR A 185 -2.74 -9.82 -17.06
C THR A 185 -1.67 -8.99 -17.77
N TYR A 186 -0.69 -8.48 -17.05
CA TYR A 186 0.46 -7.76 -17.60
C TYR A 186 1.30 -8.65 -18.54
N LEU A 187 1.58 -9.89 -18.14
CA LEU A 187 2.31 -10.84 -18.99
C LEU A 187 1.56 -11.13 -20.29
N LEU A 188 0.25 -11.34 -20.22
CA LEU A 188 -0.60 -11.57 -21.40
C LEU A 188 -0.59 -10.37 -22.36
N SER A 189 -0.69 -9.13 -21.82
CA SER A 189 -0.73 -7.92 -22.63
C SER A 189 0.60 -7.57 -23.29
N THR A 190 1.72 -7.94 -22.65
CA THR A 190 3.07 -7.51 -23.06
C THR A 190 3.80 -8.57 -23.85
N TRP A 191 3.54 -9.86 -23.60
CA TRP A 191 4.35 -10.98 -24.10
C TRP A 191 3.52 -12.09 -24.77
N GLY A 192 2.20 -12.00 -24.76
CA GLY A 192 1.32 -13.04 -25.32
C GLY A 192 1.38 -14.36 -24.57
N VAL A 193 2.01 -14.42 -23.41
CA VAL A 193 2.21 -15.63 -22.62
C VAL A 193 1.11 -15.78 -21.59
N SER A 194 0.27 -16.79 -21.71
CA SER A 194 -0.67 -17.20 -20.67
C SER A 194 -0.13 -18.37 -19.88
N ARG A 195 -0.13 -18.28 -18.56
CA ARG A 195 0.08 -19.44 -17.69
C ARG A 195 -1.24 -20.19 -17.58
N GLY A 196 -1.49 -21.14 -18.45
CA GLY A 196 -2.41 -22.26 -18.29
C GLY A 196 -3.78 -22.03 -17.60
N TRP A 197 -4.34 -20.83 -17.66
CA TRP A 197 -5.62 -20.51 -17.05
C TRP A 197 -6.76 -20.86 -18.00
N SER A 198 -7.58 -21.81 -17.56
CA SER A 198 -8.76 -22.29 -18.27
C SER A 198 -9.83 -21.19 -18.39
N ARG A 199 -10.36 -21.10 -19.59
CA ARG A 199 -11.66 -20.58 -20.05
C ARG A 199 -12.42 -19.68 -19.06
N GLY A 200 -12.40 -18.38 -19.34
CA GLY A 200 -13.17 -17.37 -18.62
C GLY A 200 -12.39 -16.14 -18.24
N SER A 201 -11.18 -15.94 -18.77
CA SER A 201 -10.40 -14.72 -18.51
C SER A 201 -11.20 -13.51 -18.93
N PRO A 202 -11.41 -12.53 -18.05
CA PRO A 202 -11.96 -11.25 -18.44
C PRO A 202 -11.09 -10.62 -19.51
N ALA A 203 -11.68 -9.81 -20.37
CA ALA A 203 -10.97 -9.09 -21.43
C ALA A 203 -9.67 -8.48 -20.89
N ILE A 204 -8.57 -8.62 -21.65
CA ILE A 204 -7.25 -8.11 -21.28
C ILE A 204 -7.36 -6.59 -21.15
N VAL A 205 -7.56 -6.12 -19.96
CA VAL A 205 -7.54 -4.68 -19.65
C VAL A 205 -6.13 -4.31 -19.26
N ARG A 206 -5.46 -3.50 -20.10
CA ARG A 206 -4.15 -2.94 -19.76
C ARG A 206 -4.33 -1.96 -18.59
N ARG A 207 -4.02 -2.42 -17.39
CA ARG A 207 -4.09 -1.57 -16.20
C ARG A 207 -2.89 -0.63 -16.17
N THR A 208 -3.14 0.64 -16.08
CA THR A 208 -2.11 1.70 -16.13
C THR A 208 -1.82 2.30 -14.76
N ARG A 209 -2.58 1.93 -13.74
CA ARG A 209 -2.47 2.47 -12.39
C ARG A 209 -2.57 1.37 -11.33
N PRO A 210 -1.98 1.57 -10.16
CA PRO A 210 -2.18 0.69 -9.01
C PRO A 210 -3.65 0.53 -8.65
N SER A 211 -4.01 -0.59 -8.04
CA SER A 211 -5.32 -0.78 -7.43
C SER A 211 -5.23 -0.78 -5.92
N PHE A 212 -6.31 -0.45 -5.27
CA PHE A 212 -6.38 -0.62 -3.85
C PHE A 212 -7.73 -1.13 -3.40
N PHE A 213 -7.68 -1.88 -2.32
CA PHE A 213 -8.82 -2.48 -1.65
C PHE A 213 -8.99 -1.82 -0.30
N VAL A 214 -10.21 -1.44 0.01
CA VAL A 214 -10.56 -0.90 1.31
C VAL A 214 -11.60 -1.82 1.94
N TYR A 215 -11.24 -2.43 3.06
CA TYR A 215 -12.18 -3.04 3.95
C TYR A 215 -12.44 -2.09 5.12
N SER A 216 -13.68 -1.79 5.35
CA SER A 216 -14.11 -1.06 6.52
C SER A 216 -15.17 -1.89 7.24
N ARG A 217 -15.07 -2.01 8.55
CA ARG A 217 -16.12 -2.62 9.38
C ARG A 217 -17.49 -1.98 9.17
N TYR A 218 -17.52 -0.83 8.51
CA TYR A 218 -18.68 0.05 8.39
C TYR A 218 -19.21 0.19 6.97
N GLY A 219 -18.43 -0.12 5.95
CA GLY A 219 -18.76 0.19 4.56
C GLY A 219 -18.68 -0.96 3.57
N GLY A 220 -18.27 -2.15 4.02
CA GLY A 220 -18.07 -3.28 3.12
C GLY A 220 -16.74 -3.26 2.38
N ASP A 221 -16.60 -4.16 1.42
CA ASP A 221 -15.38 -4.43 0.69
C ASP A 221 -15.48 -3.94 -0.74
N HIS A 222 -14.46 -3.30 -1.26
CA HIS A 222 -14.37 -3.00 -2.68
C HIS A 222 -12.94 -2.83 -3.15
N TRP A 223 -12.73 -3.15 -4.44
CA TRP A 223 -11.55 -2.77 -5.18
C TRP A 223 -11.85 -1.56 -6.04
N THR A 224 -10.94 -0.60 -6.06
CA THR A 224 -10.98 0.51 -7.00
C THR A 224 -9.62 0.74 -7.62
N GLU A 225 -9.61 1.27 -8.81
CA GLU A 225 -8.39 1.84 -9.39
C GLU A 225 -8.33 3.33 -9.05
N TRP A 226 -7.13 3.93 -9.13
CA TRP A 226 -6.99 5.37 -8.88
C TRP A 226 -7.53 6.21 -10.06
N VAL A 227 -8.57 5.70 -10.69
CA VAL A 227 -9.41 6.35 -11.70
C VAL A 227 -10.86 6.00 -11.44
N PRO A 228 -11.82 6.94 -11.71
CA PRO A 228 -13.23 6.75 -11.36
C PRO A 228 -13.94 5.77 -12.28
N GLU A 229 -13.45 5.51 -13.50
CA GLU A 229 -14.11 4.66 -14.47
C GLU A 229 -14.23 3.22 -13.95
N GLY A 230 -15.45 2.77 -13.81
CA GLY A 230 -15.77 1.43 -13.31
C GLY A 230 -15.85 1.31 -11.79
N CYS A 231 -15.60 2.38 -11.02
CA CYS A 231 -15.84 2.37 -9.58
C CYS A 231 -17.34 2.36 -9.28
N PRO A 232 -17.87 1.37 -8.52
CA PRO A 232 -19.30 1.27 -8.22
C PRO A 232 -19.80 2.40 -7.31
N TYR A 233 -18.91 3.12 -6.67
CA TYR A 233 -19.24 4.21 -5.74
C TYR A 233 -19.06 5.61 -6.35
N TYR A 234 -18.61 5.70 -7.60
CA TYR A 234 -18.44 7.00 -8.26
C TYR A 234 -19.80 7.54 -8.76
N PRO A 235 -20.12 8.83 -8.53
CA PRO A 235 -19.44 9.82 -7.69
C PRO A 235 -19.81 9.66 -6.21
N CYS A 236 -18.84 9.25 -5.37
CA CYS A 236 -19.07 9.07 -3.94
C CYS A 236 -19.16 10.37 -3.15
N HIS A 237 -18.63 11.46 -3.69
CA HIS A 237 -18.84 12.82 -3.21
C HIS A 237 -19.60 13.59 -4.29
N ASN A 238 -20.66 14.27 -3.93
CA ASN A 238 -21.43 15.08 -4.86
C ASN A 238 -20.63 16.36 -5.26
N TYR A 239 -19.59 16.16 -6.07
CA TYR A 239 -18.68 17.22 -6.50
C TYR A 239 -18.42 17.11 -8.00
N PRO A 240 -18.63 18.19 -8.78
CA PRO A 240 -18.36 18.20 -10.21
C PRO A 240 -16.88 17.91 -10.52
N ARG A 241 -16.60 17.00 -11.45
CA ARG A 241 -15.24 16.61 -11.84
C ARG A 241 -14.40 16.06 -10.68
N GLN A 242 -15.05 15.36 -9.74
CA GLN A 242 -14.39 14.71 -8.62
C GLN A 242 -13.12 13.97 -9.07
N GLN A 243 -12.00 14.25 -8.39
CA GLN A 243 -10.72 13.57 -8.63
C GLN A 243 -10.57 12.39 -7.66
N CYS A 244 -10.29 11.19 -8.20
CA CYS A 244 -10.19 9.96 -7.40
C CYS A 244 -8.77 9.45 -7.20
N SER A 245 -7.74 10.28 -7.50
CA SER A 245 -6.32 9.92 -7.28
C SER A 245 -5.99 9.59 -5.83
N PHE A 246 -6.79 10.09 -4.90
CA PHE A 246 -6.69 9.87 -3.46
C PHE A 246 -7.99 9.31 -2.89
N CYS A 247 -8.57 8.30 -3.53
CA CYS A 247 -9.77 7.62 -3.04
C CYS A 247 -9.61 7.16 -1.58
N TYR A 248 -8.41 6.70 -1.22
CA TYR A 248 -8.00 6.56 0.16
C TYR A 248 -7.15 7.78 0.56
N CYS A 249 -7.74 8.66 1.38
CA CYS A 249 -7.09 9.91 1.77
C CYS A 249 -5.74 9.66 2.47
N PRO A 250 -4.61 10.18 1.95
CA PRO A 250 -3.30 9.98 2.56
C PRO A 250 -3.13 10.73 3.88
N LEU A 251 -4.10 11.57 4.24
CA LEU A 251 -4.12 12.34 5.49
C LEU A 251 -5.00 11.67 6.57
N TYR A 252 -5.64 10.53 6.25
CA TYR A 252 -6.54 9.86 7.19
C TYR A 252 -5.78 9.13 8.32
N PRO A 253 -6.25 9.20 9.57
CA PRO A 253 -7.27 10.11 10.11
C PRO A 253 -6.65 11.48 10.37
N CYS A 254 -7.20 12.51 9.74
CA CYS A 254 -6.63 13.85 9.85
C CYS A 254 -6.96 14.55 11.17
N MET A 255 -8.01 14.13 11.87
CA MET A 255 -8.50 14.67 13.14
C MET A 255 -8.82 16.19 13.10
N ASP A 256 -9.04 16.75 11.90
CA ASP A 256 -9.43 18.13 11.71
C ASP A 256 -10.96 18.25 11.73
N SER A 257 -11.52 18.86 12.78
CA SER A 257 -12.96 18.97 13.00
C SER A 257 -13.74 19.70 11.90
N ALA A 258 -13.05 20.46 11.02
CA ALA A 258 -13.67 21.04 9.84
C ALA A 258 -13.79 20.06 8.66
N LEU A 259 -13.12 18.91 8.74
CA LEU A 259 -13.06 17.91 7.67
C LEU A 259 -13.71 16.57 8.04
N GLY A 260 -14.09 16.40 9.31
CA GLY A 260 -14.71 15.17 9.77
C GLY A 260 -15.13 15.22 11.23
N THR A 261 -15.62 14.13 11.74
CA THR A 261 -16.11 13.98 13.10
C THR A 261 -15.87 12.57 13.64
N MET A 262 -15.80 12.44 14.96
CA MET A 262 -15.84 11.14 15.61
C MET A 262 -17.28 10.60 15.60
N ILE A 263 -17.45 9.36 15.17
CA ILE A 263 -18.72 8.64 15.26
C ILE A 263 -18.57 7.43 16.16
N GLU A 264 -19.55 7.23 17.02
CA GLU A 264 -19.63 6.03 17.86
C GLU A 264 -20.22 4.88 17.05
N THR A 265 -19.62 3.71 17.22
CA THR A 265 -20.05 2.50 16.54
C THR A 265 -20.06 1.32 17.52
N PRO A 266 -20.74 0.22 17.23
CA PRO A 266 -20.70 -0.98 18.09
C PRO A 266 -19.29 -1.52 18.37
N HIS A 267 -18.29 -1.11 17.59
CA HIS A 267 -16.90 -1.56 17.70
C HIS A 267 -15.93 -0.46 18.18
N GLY A 268 -16.47 0.66 18.68
CA GLY A 268 -15.71 1.80 19.17
C GLY A 268 -15.83 3.06 18.31
N ALA A 269 -15.26 4.15 18.80
CA ALA A 269 -15.28 5.43 18.10
C ALA A 269 -14.35 5.40 16.88
N VAL A 270 -14.81 5.95 15.74
CA VAL A 270 -14.03 6.07 14.50
C VAL A 270 -14.11 7.48 13.96
N TRP A 271 -13.03 7.90 13.30
CA TRP A 271 -13.01 9.14 12.56
C TRP A 271 -13.77 8.99 11.25
N SER A 272 -14.85 9.76 11.06
CA SER A 272 -15.62 9.81 9.83
C SER A 272 -15.33 11.10 9.09
N CYS A 273 -14.94 10.98 7.83
CA CYS A 273 -14.73 12.08 6.90
C CYS A 273 -15.52 11.86 5.59
N MET A 274 -16.69 11.22 5.68
CA MET A 274 -17.53 10.89 4.52
C MET A 274 -17.92 12.12 3.70
N ASP A 275 -18.11 13.26 4.34
CA ASP A 275 -18.48 14.50 3.66
C ASP A 275 -17.26 15.36 3.23
N CYS A 276 -16.04 14.91 3.53
CA CYS A 276 -14.83 15.64 3.19
C CYS A 276 -14.52 15.55 1.69
N ARG A 277 -14.48 16.70 1.03
CA ARG A 277 -14.16 16.81 -0.40
C ARG A 277 -12.73 17.23 -0.68
N LEU A 278 -11.94 17.57 0.35
CA LEU A 278 -10.67 18.28 0.21
C LEU A 278 -9.73 17.66 -0.84
N VAL A 279 -9.45 16.36 -0.72
CA VAL A 279 -8.52 15.67 -1.64
C VAL A 279 -9.18 15.23 -2.96
N HIS A 280 -10.46 15.54 -3.15
CA HIS A 280 -11.23 15.26 -4.36
C HIS A 280 -11.43 16.49 -5.24
N ILE A 281 -11.06 17.68 -4.75
CA ILE A 281 -11.00 18.93 -5.54
C ILE A 281 -9.83 18.79 -6.53
N PRO A 282 -10.05 18.94 -7.86
CA PRO A 282 -9.01 18.67 -8.86
C PRO A 282 -7.70 19.39 -8.61
N GLU A 283 -7.75 20.67 -8.29
CA GLU A 283 -6.57 21.50 -8.06
C GLU A 283 -5.83 21.09 -6.79
N VAL A 284 -6.56 20.73 -5.72
CA VAL A 284 -5.99 20.23 -4.45
C VAL A 284 -5.37 18.85 -4.68
N ALA A 285 -6.05 17.96 -5.40
CA ALA A 285 -5.52 16.66 -5.75
C ALA A 285 -4.25 16.77 -6.60
N ASN A 286 -4.24 17.64 -7.60
CA ASN A 286 -3.05 17.91 -8.42
C ASN A 286 -1.91 18.50 -7.60
N HIS A 287 -2.20 19.44 -6.71
CA HIS A 287 -1.18 19.99 -5.80
C HIS A 287 -0.56 18.88 -4.94
N LEU A 288 -1.40 18.02 -4.35
CA LEU A 288 -0.95 16.92 -3.49
C LEU A 288 -0.16 15.85 -4.28
N LEU A 289 -0.47 15.62 -5.57
CA LEU A 289 0.32 14.74 -6.44
C LEU A 289 1.75 15.26 -6.64
N HIS A 290 1.92 16.57 -6.81
CA HIS A 290 3.24 17.20 -6.98
C HIS A 290 3.95 17.48 -5.66
N ASN A 291 3.20 17.71 -4.58
CA ASN A 291 3.68 17.98 -3.23
C ASN A 291 3.10 17.00 -2.21
N PRO A 292 3.54 15.72 -2.23
CA PRO A 292 2.93 14.66 -1.41
C PRO A 292 3.05 14.88 0.10
N GLU A 293 3.96 15.73 0.53
CA GLU A 293 4.18 16.11 1.93
C GLU A 293 3.34 17.35 2.35
N ALA A 294 2.51 17.91 1.45
CA ALA A 294 1.69 19.08 1.76
C ALA A 294 0.80 18.85 2.99
N GLY A 295 0.76 19.85 3.87
CA GLY A 295 -0.01 19.80 5.12
C GLY A 295 -1.50 20.11 4.91
N ILE A 296 -2.34 19.66 5.86
CA ILE A 296 -3.79 19.91 5.84
C ILE A 296 -4.10 21.42 5.74
N SER A 297 -3.41 22.24 6.51
CA SER A 297 -3.61 23.70 6.50
C SER A 297 -3.31 24.31 5.12
N GLU A 298 -2.27 23.84 4.45
CA GLU A 298 -1.92 24.27 3.10
C GLU A 298 -3.01 23.89 2.09
N LEU A 299 -3.48 22.64 2.14
CA LEU A 299 -4.54 22.16 1.25
C LEU A 299 -5.88 22.86 1.49
N LYS A 300 -6.24 23.14 2.76
CA LYS A 300 -7.43 23.95 3.11
C LYS A 300 -7.34 25.37 2.58
N ASN A 301 -6.19 26.01 2.70
CA ASN A 301 -5.97 27.35 2.17
C ASN A 301 -6.07 27.37 0.63
N LEU A 302 -5.57 26.32 -0.05
CA LEU A 302 -5.72 26.20 -1.48
C LEU A 302 -7.20 26.04 -1.88
N ALA A 303 -7.94 25.14 -1.21
CA ALA A 303 -9.36 24.94 -1.46
C ALA A 303 -10.17 26.22 -1.27
N LYS A 304 -9.93 26.96 -0.16
CA LYS A 304 -10.61 28.23 0.13
C LYS A 304 -10.39 29.28 -0.96
N LYS A 305 -9.16 29.43 -1.46
CA LYS A 305 -8.83 30.35 -2.56
C LYS A 305 -9.56 30.02 -3.88
N LEU A 306 -9.97 28.76 -4.04
CA LEU A 306 -10.70 28.31 -5.24
C LEU A 306 -12.22 28.59 -5.12
N GLU A 307 -12.75 28.59 -3.90
CA GLU A 307 -14.14 28.95 -3.62
C GLU A 307 -14.41 30.45 -3.72
N GLU A 308 -13.37 31.27 -3.55
CA GLU A 308 -13.42 32.75 -3.61
C GLU A 308 -13.30 33.29 -5.07
N LYS A 309 -13.06 32.42 -6.06
CA LYS A 309 -12.97 32.76 -7.50
C LYS A 309 -14.22 32.33 -8.27
#